data_0f83bcf46b90bea984c0d9352ead4a0b
#
_entry.id   0f83bcf46b90bea984c0d9352ead4a0b
#
_cell.length_a   1.000
_cell.length_b   1.000
_cell.length_c   1.000
_cell.angle_alpha   90.00
_cell.angle_beta   90.00
_cell.angle_gamma   90.00
#
_symmetry.space_group_name_H-M   'P 1'
#
loop_
_entity.id
_entity.type
_entity.pdbx_description
1 polymer ?
#
loop_
_entity_poly.entity_id
_entity_poly.type
_entity_poly.pdbx_seq_one_letter_code
_entity_poly.pdbx_strand_id
1 'polypeptide(L)'
;MVRKRRLHRLHLLATLSLVYGCQGTSGSSLGASHLAPKAELLLSSASKSGPVVRTETGWQIQALASEELQELWKNPLLESNQRFALKLYLALAEEKKAQNFFVSPLGISLVLQMAWNGARNQTRSEMAKVLEIEGSSPEQINRGAQLLLRKLYKPASDIQLEMVNGIFSNDRFEILPEFISKNQTNFAADVRMLKFKNGPTQKEINAWVKENTNGRIPELLSVIGDTDEAENWENFTLMYLINALYFKANWHKQFEKFETKPRDFTLVDGTKKQVPMMRQFDEYYYLMPNHSQLKNQFQAIELVYGNRGKIALYLFLPSYDRTLVQMQKELERLTFKDVFSAFELAHGSISLPKFKQSHFLDLSKVLINLGMKHAFEPALADFYAMANPRFTGEKFAISDAFQKTFIEINEEGTEASAASVLRPTALPSSEPLREIEMILDRPFMYLIRDNDTGQILFMGNVYDPSIES
;
A
#
# COMPACT_ATOMS: atom_id res chain seq x y z
N MET A 1 54.38 2.56 -30.42
CA MET A 1 54.09 1.49 -31.39
C MET A 1 52.59 1.21 -31.31
N VAL A 2 51.75 1.86 -32.07
CA VAL A 2 51.33 1.71 -33.46
C VAL A 2 50.68 0.33 -33.76
N ARG A 3 49.35 0.37 -33.95
CA ARG A 3 48.48 -0.09 -35.01
C ARG A 3 47.12 -0.49 -34.44
N LYS A 4 46.06 0.22 -34.66
CA LYS A 4 45.15 0.61 -35.81
C LYS A 4 44.48 -0.60 -36.52
N ARG A 5 43.12 -0.40 -36.66
CA ARG A 5 42.20 -0.83 -37.73
C ARG A 5 41.37 -2.09 -37.42
N ARG A 6 40.09 -2.25 -37.82
CA ARG A 6 39.15 -1.48 -38.68
C ARG A 6 37.70 -1.97 -38.48
N LEU A 7 36.76 -1.09 -38.75
CA LEU A 7 35.33 -1.32 -39.00
C LEU A 7 35.01 -2.44 -39.97
N HIS A 8 33.83 -3.06 -39.84
CA HIS A 8 32.94 -3.31 -41.00
C HIS A 8 31.45 -3.24 -40.59
N ARG A 9 30.74 -2.33 -41.28
CA ARG A 9 29.29 -2.33 -41.47
C ARG A 9 28.94 -3.37 -42.53
N LEU A 10 27.72 -3.97 -42.43
CA LEU A 10 26.94 -4.31 -43.62
C LEU A 10 25.44 -4.36 -43.29
N HIS A 11 24.69 -3.64 -44.12
CA HIS A 11 23.25 -3.64 -44.31
C HIS A 11 22.79 -4.88 -45.09
N LEU A 12 21.50 -5.24 -45.00
CA LEU A 12 20.50 -5.37 -46.07
C LEU A 12 19.39 -6.34 -45.68
N LEU A 13 18.20 -5.85 -45.69
CA LEU A 13 17.07 -5.90 -46.62
C LEU A 13 16.07 -7.05 -46.45
N ALA A 14 14.85 -6.59 -46.44
CA ALA A 14 13.56 -7.27 -46.42
C ALA A 14 13.31 -8.16 -47.65
N THR A 15 12.42 -9.14 -47.49
CA THR A 15 11.47 -9.48 -48.56
C THR A 15 10.18 -10.10 -48.01
N LEU A 16 9.07 -9.54 -48.49
CA LEU A 16 7.71 -10.08 -48.43
C LEU A 16 7.60 -11.40 -49.23
N SER A 17 6.70 -12.27 -48.81
CA SER A 17 5.94 -13.10 -49.76
C SER A 17 4.57 -13.49 -49.21
N LEU A 18 3.54 -12.97 -49.85
CA LEU A 18 2.17 -13.47 -49.83
C LEU A 18 2.07 -14.76 -50.68
N VAL A 19 1.29 -15.76 -50.24
CA VAL A 19 0.56 -16.64 -51.17
C VAL A 19 -0.77 -17.07 -50.58
N TYR A 20 -1.79 -16.93 -51.40
CA TYR A 20 -3.18 -17.36 -51.31
C TYR A 20 -3.37 -18.90 -51.37
N GLY A 21 -4.47 -19.39 -50.78
CA GLY A 21 -4.99 -20.71 -51.11
C GLY A 21 -6.33 -21.02 -50.43
N CYS A 22 -7.38 -21.04 -51.23
CA CYS A 22 -8.79 -21.26 -50.87
C CYS A 22 -9.23 -22.74 -50.77
N GLN A 23 -10.40 -22.92 -50.11
CA GLN A 23 -11.50 -23.92 -50.31
C GLN A 23 -11.31 -25.32 -49.70
N GLY A 24 -12.27 -25.80 -48.92
CA GLY A 24 -13.58 -26.22 -49.21
C GLY A 24 -14.19 -27.17 -48.16
N THR A 25 -15.42 -26.94 -47.91
CA THR A 25 -16.62 -27.78 -47.75
C THR A 25 -16.88 -28.62 -46.51
N SER A 26 -17.97 -28.22 -45.85
CA SER A 26 -19.19 -28.94 -45.40
C SER A 26 -19.09 -30.07 -44.38
N GLY A 27 -19.84 -29.87 -43.29
CA GLY A 27 -20.27 -30.92 -42.36
C GLY A 27 -21.13 -30.36 -41.21
N SER A 28 -22.42 -30.40 -41.37
CA SER A 28 -23.43 -30.04 -40.37
C SER A 28 -23.47 -30.99 -39.19
N SER A 29 -23.56 -30.45 -37.95
CA SER A 29 -24.35 -31.09 -36.90
C SER A 29 -24.80 -30.02 -35.87
N LEU A 30 -26.10 -30.07 -35.61
CA LEU A 30 -26.87 -29.28 -34.68
C LEU A 30 -26.45 -29.50 -33.23
N GLY A 31 -26.53 -28.42 -32.43
CA GLY A 31 -27.01 -28.51 -31.06
C GLY A 31 -26.03 -28.21 -29.98
N ALA A 32 -26.03 -26.96 -29.53
CA ALA A 32 -26.13 -26.58 -28.08
C ALA A 32 -25.88 -25.07 -27.97
N SER A 33 -26.96 -24.36 -27.71
CA SER A 33 -26.94 -22.94 -27.31
C SER A 33 -26.24 -22.81 -25.95
N HIS A 34 -24.99 -22.41 -25.95
CA HIS A 34 -24.35 -21.87 -24.76
C HIS A 34 -24.46 -20.36 -24.82
N LEU A 35 -25.33 -19.81 -23.99
CA LEU A 35 -25.30 -18.42 -23.55
C LEU A 35 -23.95 -18.18 -22.85
N ALA A 36 -22.98 -17.68 -23.58
CA ALA A 36 -21.78 -17.11 -23.00
C ALA A 36 -22.17 -15.89 -22.16
N PRO A 37 -21.60 -15.70 -20.97
CA PRO A 37 -22.01 -14.62 -20.08
C PRO A 37 -21.59 -13.28 -20.68
N LYS A 38 -22.54 -12.35 -20.74
CA LYS A 38 -22.36 -10.96 -21.21
C LYS A 38 -21.25 -10.18 -20.47
N ALA A 39 -20.62 -10.75 -19.45
CA ALA A 39 -19.55 -10.13 -18.66
C ALA A 39 -18.23 -9.96 -19.46
N GLU A 40 -17.92 -10.85 -20.41
CA GLU A 40 -16.71 -10.71 -21.25
C GLU A 40 -16.81 -9.58 -22.27
N LEU A 41 -18.02 -9.20 -22.71
CA LEU A 41 -18.19 -8.14 -23.71
C LEU A 41 -18.02 -6.71 -23.12
N LEU A 42 -18.17 -6.52 -21.80
CA LEU A 42 -17.97 -5.22 -21.15
C LEU A 42 -16.47 -4.88 -20.93
N LEU A 43 -15.59 -5.86 -20.97
CA LEU A 43 -14.13 -5.65 -20.87
C LEU A 43 -13.51 -5.18 -22.20
N SER A 44 -14.20 -5.28 -23.32
CA SER A 44 -13.63 -4.97 -24.66
C SER A 44 -13.77 -3.52 -25.10
N SER A 45 -14.48 -2.66 -24.37
CA SER A 45 -14.71 -1.27 -24.76
C SER A 45 -13.99 -0.20 -23.91
N ALA A 46 -13.16 -0.61 -22.93
CA ALA A 46 -12.28 0.33 -22.25
C ALA A 46 -11.23 0.83 -23.25
N SER A 47 -11.15 2.13 -23.45
CA SER A 47 -10.26 2.79 -24.42
C SER A 47 -8.84 2.24 -24.32
N LYS A 48 -8.31 1.70 -25.43
CA LYS A 48 -6.92 1.20 -25.55
C LYS A 48 -5.86 2.31 -25.46
N SER A 49 -6.22 3.52 -25.05
CA SER A 49 -5.33 4.67 -24.93
C SER A 49 -5.69 5.50 -23.72
N GLY A 50 -4.85 5.46 -22.70
CA GLY A 50 -4.98 6.24 -21.47
C GLY A 50 -3.72 6.15 -20.62
N PRO A 51 -3.54 7.03 -19.60
CA PRO A 51 -2.37 6.99 -18.72
C PRO A 51 -2.32 5.76 -17.82
N VAL A 52 -3.45 5.07 -17.65
CA VAL A 52 -3.60 3.82 -16.89
C VAL A 52 -4.49 2.89 -17.69
N VAL A 53 -3.96 1.75 -18.12
CA VAL A 53 -4.66 0.80 -19.01
C VAL A 53 -4.50 -0.62 -18.48
N ARG A 54 -5.60 -1.38 -18.40
CA ARG A 54 -5.58 -2.82 -18.11
C ARG A 54 -5.18 -3.58 -19.39
N THR A 55 -4.20 -4.46 -19.26
CA THR A 55 -3.75 -5.38 -20.33
C THR A 55 -3.90 -6.82 -19.86
N GLU A 56 -3.66 -7.78 -20.76
CA GLU A 56 -3.64 -9.21 -20.41
C GLU A 56 -2.58 -9.55 -19.36
N THR A 57 -1.48 -8.79 -19.33
CA THR A 57 -0.35 -8.99 -18.40
C THR A 57 -0.38 -8.10 -17.16
N GLY A 58 -1.46 -7.34 -16.94
CA GLY A 58 -1.61 -6.46 -15.78
C GLY A 58 -1.90 -4.99 -16.15
N TRP A 59 -1.55 -4.09 -15.26
CA TRP A 59 -1.75 -2.65 -15.47
C TRP A 59 -0.54 -2.01 -16.16
N GLN A 60 -0.78 -1.35 -17.30
CA GLN A 60 0.21 -0.48 -17.94
C GLN A 60 -0.03 0.96 -17.47
N ILE A 61 1.01 1.55 -16.89
CA ILE A 61 0.94 2.86 -16.23
C ILE A 61 2.04 3.76 -16.81
N GLN A 62 1.64 4.88 -17.39
CA GLN A 62 2.57 5.86 -17.97
C GLN A 62 3.24 6.69 -16.87
N ALA A 63 4.53 7.01 -17.06
CA ALA A 63 5.24 7.93 -16.18
C ALA A 63 4.62 9.34 -16.25
N LEU A 64 4.77 10.11 -15.15
CA LEU A 64 4.31 11.49 -15.09
C LEU A 64 5.20 12.43 -15.91
N ALA A 65 4.58 13.38 -16.61
CA ALA A 65 5.27 14.57 -17.13
C ALA A 65 5.58 15.56 -16.00
N SER A 66 6.46 16.53 -16.27
CA SER A 66 6.87 17.51 -15.25
C SER A 66 5.69 18.36 -14.75
N GLU A 67 4.78 18.75 -15.63
CA GLU A 67 3.57 19.51 -15.26
C GLU A 67 2.65 18.67 -14.38
N GLU A 68 2.49 17.36 -14.67
CA GLU A 68 1.68 16.44 -13.87
C GLU A 68 2.30 16.23 -12.47
N LEU A 69 3.63 16.23 -12.32
CA LEU A 69 4.29 16.22 -11.03
C LEU A 69 3.98 17.48 -10.22
N GLN A 70 3.99 18.67 -10.87
CA GLN A 70 3.61 19.93 -10.22
C GLN A 70 2.14 19.95 -9.80
N GLU A 71 1.26 19.37 -10.62
CA GLU A 71 -0.14 19.20 -10.30
C GLU A 71 -0.32 18.28 -9.07
N LEU A 72 0.40 17.15 -9.04
CA LEU A 72 0.36 16.22 -7.90
C LEU A 72 0.81 16.93 -6.60
N TRP A 73 1.93 17.64 -6.60
CA TRP A 73 2.44 18.28 -5.37
C TRP A 73 1.52 19.36 -4.80
N LYS A 74 0.64 19.93 -5.62
CA LYS A 74 -0.39 20.90 -5.21
C LYS A 74 -1.73 20.25 -4.86
N ASN A 75 -1.87 18.95 -5.09
CA ASN A 75 -3.15 18.27 -4.87
C ASN A 75 -3.40 18.06 -3.37
N PRO A 76 -4.57 18.49 -2.84
CA PRO A 76 -4.91 18.37 -1.42
C PRO A 76 -4.94 16.92 -0.92
N LEU A 77 -5.10 15.94 -1.82
CA LEU A 77 -5.10 14.53 -1.47
C LEU A 77 -3.82 14.10 -0.74
N LEU A 78 -2.67 14.68 -1.07
CA LEU A 78 -1.40 14.30 -0.42
C LEU A 78 -1.43 14.56 1.09
N GLU A 79 -1.92 15.73 1.48
CA GLU A 79 -2.05 16.08 2.90
C GLU A 79 -3.19 15.31 3.59
N SER A 80 -4.32 15.13 2.90
CA SER A 80 -5.45 14.34 3.40
C SER A 80 -5.04 12.89 3.70
N ASN A 81 -4.29 12.26 2.80
CA ASN A 81 -3.78 10.91 3.03
C ASN A 81 -2.82 10.83 4.24
N GLN A 82 -2.01 11.86 4.49
CA GLN A 82 -1.12 11.88 5.65
C GLN A 82 -1.92 12.00 6.96
N ARG A 83 -2.95 12.87 7.00
CA ARG A 83 -3.83 12.98 8.17
C ARG A 83 -4.61 11.69 8.40
N PHE A 84 -5.17 11.10 7.35
CA PHE A 84 -5.84 9.80 7.44
C PHE A 84 -4.89 8.69 7.93
N ALA A 85 -3.63 8.68 7.45
CA ALA A 85 -2.65 7.69 7.85
C ALA A 85 -2.40 7.71 9.37
N LEU A 86 -2.19 8.89 9.93
CA LEU A 86 -2.00 9.04 11.38
C LEU A 86 -3.26 8.62 12.15
N LYS A 87 -4.43 9.08 11.73
CA LYS A 87 -5.73 8.77 12.33
C LYS A 87 -6.01 7.25 12.35
N LEU A 88 -5.80 6.57 11.22
CA LEU A 88 -5.98 5.13 11.11
C LEU A 88 -4.98 4.37 11.99
N TYR A 89 -3.71 4.77 11.97
CA TYR A 89 -2.66 4.16 12.78
C TYR A 89 -2.97 4.25 14.27
N LEU A 90 -3.36 5.43 14.76
CA LEU A 90 -3.68 5.63 16.19
C LEU A 90 -4.91 4.81 16.63
N ALA A 91 -5.94 4.73 15.78
CA ALA A 91 -7.11 3.90 16.06
C ALA A 91 -6.76 2.40 16.10
N LEU A 92 -5.89 1.93 15.21
CA LEU A 92 -5.38 0.56 15.24
C LEU A 92 -4.52 0.29 16.49
N ALA A 93 -3.65 1.23 16.86
CA ALA A 93 -2.80 1.10 18.04
C ALA A 93 -3.63 0.97 19.33
N GLU A 94 -4.74 1.71 19.42
CA GLU A 94 -5.70 1.60 20.53
C GLU A 94 -6.42 0.24 20.53
N GLU A 95 -6.85 -0.24 19.36
CA GLU A 95 -7.55 -1.54 19.26
C GLU A 95 -6.61 -2.72 19.57
N LYS A 96 -5.40 -2.71 19.01
CA LYS A 96 -4.44 -3.82 19.09
C LYS A 96 -3.70 -3.92 20.42
N LYS A 97 -3.73 -2.90 21.27
CA LYS A 97 -3.16 -2.88 22.65
C LYS A 97 -1.83 -3.62 22.80
N ALA A 98 -0.73 -2.96 22.58
CA ALA A 98 0.62 -3.51 22.77
C ALA A 98 0.93 -4.80 21.96
N GLN A 99 0.32 -4.94 20.78
CA GLN A 99 0.61 -6.00 19.82
C GLN A 99 1.35 -5.45 18.62
N ASN A 100 2.17 -6.30 17.99
CA ASN A 100 2.71 -6.01 16.68
C ASN A 100 1.56 -5.83 15.68
N PHE A 101 1.66 -4.83 14.82
CA PHE A 101 0.81 -4.73 13.64
C PHE A 101 1.51 -3.91 12.55
N PHE A 102 1.08 -4.14 11.33
CA PHE A 102 1.58 -3.48 10.13
C PHE A 102 0.43 -3.21 9.17
N VAL A 103 0.26 -1.96 8.76
CA VAL A 103 -0.85 -1.50 7.92
C VAL A 103 -0.31 -0.61 6.80
N SER A 104 -0.97 -0.60 5.65
CA SER A 104 -0.76 0.41 4.62
C SER A 104 -1.92 1.41 4.62
N PRO A 105 -1.76 2.57 5.26
CA PRO A 105 -2.80 3.59 5.25
C PRO A 105 -3.12 4.10 3.85
N LEU A 106 -2.09 4.24 3.00
CA LEU A 106 -2.30 4.64 1.61
C LEU A 106 -3.18 3.67 0.85
N GLY A 107 -2.91 2.36 0.97
CA GLY A 107 -3.72 1.34 0.29
C GLY A 107 -5.18 1.37 0.72
N ILE A 108 -5.43 1.51 2.02
CA ILE A 108 -6.80 1.63 2.56
C ILE A 108 -7.44 2.94 2.12
N SER A 109 -6.71 4.05 2.13
CA SER A 109 -7.24 5.32 1.63
C SER A 109 -7.71 5.21 0.19
N LEU A 110 -6.91 4.58 -0.69
CA LEU A 110 -7.25 4.42 -2.10
C LEU A 110 -8.50 3.57 -2.30
N VAL A 111 -8.61 2.40 -1.65
CA VAL A 111 -9.78 1.53 -1.82
C VAL A 111 -11.05 2.16 -1.23
N LEU A 112 -10.94 2.93 -0.17
CA LEU A 112 -12.07 3.70 0.38
C LEU A 112 -12.47 4.86 -0.53
N GLN A 113 -11.52 5.55 -1.18
CA GLN A 113 -11.81 6.59 -2.19
C GLN A 113 -12.52 6.00 -3.41
N MET A 114 -12.18 4.79 -3.81
CA MET A 114 -12.91 4.05 -4.85
C MET A 114 -14.38 3.87 -4.45
N ALA A 115 -14.65 3.36 -3.25
CA ALA A 115 -16.00 3.18 -2.74
C ALA A 115 -16.74 4.53 -2.57
N TRP A 116 -16.04 5.57 -2.11
CA TRP A 116 -16.57 6.93 -1.98
C TRP A 116 -17.09 7.50 -3.30
N ASN A 117 -16.49 7.15 -4.45
CA ASN A 117 -17.03 7.51 -5.77
C ASN A 117 -18.43 6.98 -6.03
N GLY A 118 -18.80 5.89 -5.37
CA GLY A 118 -20.13 5.26 -5.46
C GLY A 118 -21.12 5.70 -4.37
N ALA A 119 -20.65 6.40 -3.35
CA ALA A 119 -21.45 6.82 -2.21
C ALA A 119 -22.23 8.12 -2.48
N ARG A 120 -23.38 8.25 -1.82
CA ARG A 120 -24.25 9.45 -1.84
C ARG A 120 -24.58 9.90 -0.41
N ASN A 121 -25.13 11.08 -0.30
CA ASN A 121 -25.73 11.63 0.93
C ASN A 121 -24.84 11.44 2.17
N GLN A 122 -25.40 10.98 3.28
CA GLN A 122 -24.70 10.82 4.56
C GLN A 122 -23.55 9.81 4.47
N THR A 123 -23.72 8.71 3.73
CA THR A 123 -22.64 7.72 3.47
C THR A 123 -21.41 8.41 2.89
N ARG A 124 -21.60 9.22 1.85
CA ARG A 124 -20.53 9.98 1.21
C ARG A 124 -19.87 10.99 2.16
N SER A 125 -20.69 11.71 2.96
CA SER A 125 -20.20 12.71 3.91
C SER A 125 -19.34 12.07 5.02
N GLU A 126 -19.80 10.97 5.61
CA GLU A 126 -19.03 10.26 6.65
C GLU A 126 -17.71 9.70 6.08
N MET A 127 -17.74 9.10 4.89
CA MET A 127 -16.54 8.63 4.21
C MET A 127 -15.55 9.77 3.94
N ALA A 128 -16.04 10.93 3.44
CA ALA A 128 -15.18 12.09 3.20
C ALA A 128 -14.52 12.59 4.47
N LYS A 129 -15.26 12.64 5.59
CA LYS A 129 -14.75 13.05 6.90
C LYS A 129 -13.68 12.10 7.46
N VAL A 130 -13.91 10.79 7.33
CA VAL A 130 -12.93 9.78 7.78
C VAL A 130 -11.67 9.83 6.93
N LEU A 131 -11.81 10.00 5.61
CA LEU A 131 -10.72 10.11 4.64
C LEU A 131 -10.00 11.47 4.64
N GLU A 132 -10.47 12.46 5.43
CA GLU A 132 -9.91 13.81 5.50
C GLU A 132 -9.97 14.57 4.13
N ILE A 133 -10.98 14.27 3.29
CA ILE A 133 -11.17 14.86 1.96
C ILE A 133 -12.39 15.79 1.87
N GLU A 134 -12.93 16.23 3.01
CA GLU A 134 -14.04 17.19 3.05
C GLU A 134 -13.68 18.46 2.27
N GLY A 135 -14.64 18.98 1.50
CA GLY A 135 -14.43 20.19 0.68
C GLY A 135 -13.70 19.97 -0.64
N SER A 136 -13.16 18.78 -0.90
CA SER A 136 -12.54 18.44 -2.18
C SER A 136 -13.56 17.89 -3.17
N SER A 137 -13.42 18.23 -4.46
CA SER A 137 -14.26 17.65 -5.49
C SER A 137 -13.86 16.22 -5.84
N PRO A 138 -14.78 15.37 -6.35
CA PRO A 138 -14.43 14.04 -6.83
C PRO A 138 -13.35 14.04 -7.89
N GLU A 139 -13.35 15.03 -8.76
CA GLU A 139 -12.37 15.18 -9.84
C GLU A 139 -10.96 15.43 -9.27
N GLN A 140 -10.84 16.29 -8.26
CA GLN A 140 -9.57 16.56 -7.57
C GLN A 140 -9.02 15.31 -6.88
N ILE A 141 -9.87 14.55 -6.17
CA ILE A 141 -9.45 13.31 -5.48
C ILE A 141 -9.05 12.25 -6.49
N ASN A 142 -9.89 11.99 -7.50
CA ASN A 142 -9.61 11.00 -8.54
C ASN A 142 -8.34 11.32 -9.32
N ARG A 143 -8.15 12.59 -9.71
CA ARG A 143 -6.95 13.03 -10.41
C ARG A 143 -5.72 12.91 -9.51
N GLY A 144 -5.81 13.29 -8.24
CA GLY A 144 -4.74 13.12 -7.25
C GLY A 144 -4.34 11.65 -7.08
N ALA A 145 -5.31 10.75 -6.95
CA ALA A 145 -5.07 9.31 -6.84
C ALA A 145 -4.39 8.75 -8.10
N GLN A 146 -4.86 9.11 -9.30
CA GLN A 146 -4.26 8.71 -10.57
C GLN A 146 -2.79 9.15 -10.68
N LEU A 147 -2.51 10.42 -10.39
CA LEU A 147 -1.15 10.96 -10.44
C LEU A 147 -0.24 10.30 -9.42
N LEU A 148 -0.73 10.11 -8.18
CA LEU A 148 0.01 9.46 -7.12
C LEU A 148 0.37 8.01 -7.47
N LEU A 149 -0.59 7.23 -7.95
CA LEU A 149 -0.33 5.86 -8.40
C LEU A 149 0.68 5.81 -9.53
N ARG A 150 0.56 6.68 -10.53
CA ARG A 150 1.52 6.78 -11.64
C ARG A 150 2.94 7.13 -11.15
N LYS A 151 3.05 7.94 -10.09
CA LYS A 151 4.33 8.25 -9.44
C LYS A 151 4.92 7.02 -8.73
N LEU A 152 4.09 6.26 -8.02
CA LEU A 152 4.52 5.13 -7.18
C LEU A 152 4.75 3.83 -7.95
N TYR A 153 4.03 3.56 -9.04
CA TYR A 153 4.17 2.34 -9.85
C TYR A 153 5.47 2.23 -10.67
N LYS A 154 6.26 3.30 -10.72
CA LYS A 154 7.61 3.27 -11.31
C LYS A 154 8.63 3.70 -10.26
N PRO A 155 8.79 2.94 -9.19
CA PRO A 155 9.91 3.13 -8.29
C PRO A 155 11.23 2.89 -9.04
N ALA A 156 12.34 3.24 -8.44
CA ALA A 156 13.65 2.88 -8.96
C ALA A 156 13.78 1.37 -9.13
N SER A 157 14.65 0.91 -10.03
CA SER A 157 14.83 -0.53 -10.33
C SER A 157 15.20 -1.41 -9.12
N ASP A 158 15.62 -0.79 -8.03
CA ASP A 158 16.03 -1.37 -6.76
C ASP A 158 14.93 -1.38 -5.68
N ILE A 159 13.72 -0.93 -6.04
CA ILE A 159 12.54 -0.90 -5.17
C ILE A 159 11.36 -1.55 -5.89
N GLN A 160 10.74 -2.54 -5.26
CA GLN A 160 9.51 -3.18 -5.71
C GLN A 160 8.37 -2.77 -4.76
N LEU A 161 7.39 -2.09 -5.30
CA LEU A 161 6.13 -1.77 -4.63
C LEU A 161 4.99 -2.28 -5.50
N GLU A 162 4.33 -3.33 -5.05
CA GLU A 162 3.15 -3.90 -5.71
C GLU A 162 1.93 -3.58 -4.87
N MET A 163 0.94 -2.98 -5.49
CA MET A 163 -0.30 -2.57 -4.83
C MET A 163 -1.48 -3.00 -5.68
N VAL A 164 -2.39 -3.75 -5.09
CA VAL A 164 -3.63 -4.17 -5.74
C VAL A 164 -4.82 -3.67 -4.97
N ASN A 165 -5.74 -3.06 -5.70
CA ASN A 165 -7.00 -2.56 -5.16
C ASN A 165 -8.16 -3.25 -5.87
N GLY A 166 -9.11 -3.79 -5.12
CA GLY A 166 -10.27 -4.48 -5.66
C GLY A 166 -11.54 -4.20 -4.89
N ILE A 167 -12.65 -4.07 -5.63
CA ILE A 167 -14.00 -4.10 -5.11
C ILE A 167 -14.67 -5.36 -5.66
N PHE A 168 -15.11 -6.24 -4.78
CA PHE A 168 -15.85 -7.44 -5.11
C PHE A 168 -17.27 -7.33 -4.59
N SER A 169 -18.22 -7.30 -5.50
CA SER A 169 -19.65 -7.14 -5.22
C SER A 169 -20.39 -8.44 -5.47
N ASN A 170 -21.40 -8.71 -4.64
CA ASN A 170 -22.34 -9.78 -4.90
C ASN A 170 -23.11 -9.49 -6.21
N ASP A 171 -23.29 -10.50 -7.06
CA ASP A 171 -23.96 -10.39 -8.37
C ASP A 171 -25.47 -10.06 -8.28
N ARG A 172 -26.04 -9.98 -7.08
CA ARG A 172 -27.37 -9.44 -6.80
C ARG A 172 -27.46 -7.93 -7.10
N PHE A 173 -26.32 -7.25 -7.25
CA PHE A 173 -26.23 -5.84 -7.59
C PHE A 173 -25.59 -5.65 -8.96
N GLU A 174 -26.19 -4.81 -9.77
CA GLU A 174 -25.62 -4.44 -11.07
C GLU A 174 -24.73 -3.21 -10.93
N ILE A 175 -23.42 -3.42 -11.03
CA ILE A 175 -22.46 -2.31 -10.93
C ILE A 175 -22.53 -1.44 -12.18
N LEU A 176 -22.60 -0.12 -11.98
CA LEU A 176 -22.69 0.85 -13.06
C LEU A 176 -21.38 0.90 -13.87
N PRO A 177 -21.45 0.86 -15.22
CA PRO A 177 -20.27 0.94 -16.08
C PRO A 177 -19.38 2.17 -15.83
N GLU A 178 -20.01 3.31 -15.53
CA GLU A 178 -19.29 4.55 -15.18
C GLU A 178 -18.45 4.40 -13.92
N PHE A 179 -18.97 3.70 -12.91
CA PHE A 179 -18.25 3.43 -11.67
C PHE A 179 -17.04 2.54 -11.93
N ILE A 180 -17.21 1.49 -12.73
CA ILE A 180 -16.11 0.58 -13.14
C ILE A 180 -15.03 1.38 -13.87
N SER A 181 -15.40 2.11 -14.93
CA SER A 181 -14.46 2.90 -15.74
C SER A 181 -13.71 3.94 -14.92
N LYS A 182 -14.40 4.65 -14.02
CA LYS A 182 -13.81 5.65 -13.12
C LYS A 182 -12.73 5.04 -12.23
N ASN A 183 -13.00 3.87 -11.63
CA ASN A 183 -12.05 3.22 -10.75
C ASN A 183 -10.88 2.58 -11.50
N GLN A 184 -11.10 2.00 -12.66
CA GLN A 184 -10.02 1.52 -13.53
C GLN A 184 -9.08 2.64 -13.95
N THR A 185 -9.62 3.76 -14.39
CA THR A 185 -8.81 4.89 -14.91
C THR A 185 -8.02 5.60 -13.82
N ASN A 186 -8.60 5.81 -12.64
CA ASN A 186 -7.99 6.65 -11.61
C ASN A 186 -7.26 5.87 -10.52
N PHE A 187 -7.63 4.60 -10.30
CA PHE A 187 -7.08 3.81 -9.18
C PHE A 187 -6.34 2.54 -9.62
N ALA A 188 -6.24 2.26 -10.92
CA ALA A 188 -5.70 1.00 -11.43
C ALA A 188 -6.35 -0.21 -10.71
N ALA A 189 -7.67 -0.21 -10.60
CA ALA A 189 -8.39 -1.10 -9.71
C ALA A 189 -9.33 -2.03 -10.46
N ASP A 190 -9.47 -3.24 -9.95
CA ASP A 190 -10.48 -4.18 -10.42
C ASP A 190 -11.79 -4.00 -9.65
N VAL A 191 -12.91 -3.95 -10.39
CA VAL A 191 -14.26 -3.96 -9.84
C VAL A 191 -15.01 -5.14 -10.46
N ARG A 192 -15.37 -6.13 -9.65
CA ARG A 192 -15.95 -7.39 -10.12
C ARG A 192 -17.24 -7.74 -9.40
N MET A 193 -18.17 -8.31 -10.15
CA MET A 193 -19.36 -8.96 -9.59
C MET A 193 -19.10 -10.46 -9.51
N LEU A 194 -19.29 -11.03 -8.33
CA LEU A 194 -19.13 -12.47 -8.08
C LEU A 194 -20.43 -13.05 -7.52
N LYS A 195 -20.71 -14.29 -7.86
CA LYS A 195 -21.73 -15.06 -7.17
C LYS A 195 -21.16 -15.52 -5.85
N PHE A 196 -21.46 -14.77 -4.78
CA PHE A 196 -20.89 -15.07 -3.47
C PHE A 196 -21.34 -16.44 -3.00
N LYS A 197 -20.37 -17.32 -2.81
CA LYS A 197 -20.50 -18.67 -2.26
C LYS A 197 -19.29 -18.96 -1.41
N ASN A 198 -19.51 -19.46 -0.20
CA ASN A 198 -18.42 -19.88 0.66
C ASN A 198 -17.51 -20.90 -0.05
N GLY A 199 -16.21 -20.74 0.12
CA GLY A 199 -15.19 -21.54 -0.57
C GLY A 199 -14.88 -21.06 -2.00
N PRO A 200 -15.79 -21.16 -2.99
CA PRO A 200 -15.54 -20.68 -4.35
C PRO A 200 -15.14 -19.19 -4.43
N THR A 201 -15.87 -18.31 -3.74
CA THR A 201 -15.58 -16.85 -3.76
C THR A 201 -14.22 -16.53 -3.15
N GLN A 202 -13.89 -17.12 -2.01
CA GLN A 202 -12.57 -16.94 -1.38
C GLN A 202 -11.45 -17.44 -2.28
N LYS A 203 -11.63 -18.58 -2.95
CA LYS A 203 -10.65 -19.12 -3.91
C LYS A 203 -10.45 -18.18 -5.10
N GLU A 204 -11.53 -17.61 -5.64
CA GLU A 204 -11.46 -16.67 -6.77
C GLU A 204 -10.76 -15.37 -6.38
N ILE A 205 -11.10 -14.81 -5.22
CA ILE A 205 -10.43 -13.62 -4.68
C ILE A 205 -8.95 -13.91 -4.39
N ASN A 206 -8.63 -15.05 -3.78
CA ASN A 206 -7.25 -15.45 -3.49
C ASN A 206 -6.45 -15.66 -4.79
N ALA A 207 -7.04 -16.26 -5.81
CA ALA A 207 -6.40 -16.41 -7.13
C ALA A 207 -6.09 -15.04 -7.74
N TRP A 208 -7.04 -14.11 -7.68
CA TRP A 208 -6.86 -12.74 -8.16
C TRP A 208 -5.75 -12.01 -7.39
N VAL A 209 -5.73 -12.08 -6.05
CA VAL A 209 -4.66 -11.48 -5.24
C VAL A 209 -3.30 -12.06 -5.61
N LYS A 210 -3.20 -13.40 -5.67
CA LYS A 210 -1.98 -14.11 -6.04
C LYS A 210 -1.45 -13.68 -7.41
N GLU A 211 -2.32 -13.63 -8.42
CA GLU A 211 -1.97 -13.22 -9.78
C GLU A 211 -1.44 -11.78 -9.81
N ASN A 212 -2.17 -10.85 -9.17
CA ASN A 212 -1.84 -9.43 -9.21
C ASN A 212 -0.71 -9.01 -8.24
N THR A 213 -0.26 -9.92 -7.37
CA THR A 213 0.92 -9.74 -6.50
C THR A 213 2.10 -10.64 -6.92
N ASN A 214 2.12 -11.12 -8.18
CA ASN A 214 3.16 -12.01 -8.70
C ASN A 214 3.43 -13.22 -7.78
N GLY A 215 2.39 -13.76 -7.15
CA GLY A 215 2.47 -14.89 -6.21
C GLY A 215 3.00 -14.55 -4.81
N ARG A 216 3.29 -13.27 -4.53
CA ARG A 216 3.84 -12.82 -3.23
C ARG A 216 2.84 -12.94 -2.08
N ILE A 217 1.56 -12.75 -2.38
CA ILE A 217 0.47 -12.96 -1.43
C ILE A 217 -0.38 -14.11 -1.97
N PRO A 218 -0.10 -15.35 -1.56
CA PRO A 218 -0.76 -16.53 -2.10
C PRO A 218 -2.21 -16.68 -1.63
N GLU A 219 -2.53 -16.13 -0.45
CA GLU A 219 -3.83 -16.22 0.19
C GLU A 219 -4.13 -14.97 1.03
N LEU A 220 -5.33 -14.42 0.82
CA LEU A 220 -5.87 -13.31 1.59
C LEU A 220 -7.00 -13.78 2.52
N LEU A 221 -7.98 -14.49 1.96
CA LEU A 221 -9.18 -14.94 2.66
C LEU A 221 -9.08 -16.42 2.96
N SER A 222 -9.21 -16.78 4.23
CA SER A 222 -9.39 -18.18 4.63
C SER A 222 -10.80 -18.64 4.28
N VAL A 223 -10.92 -19.90 3.87
CA VAL A 223 -12.24 -20.52 3.65
C VAL A 223 -12.89 -20.74 5.01
N ILE A 224 -14.09 -20.19 5.19
CA ILE A 224 -14.91 -20.46 6.38
C ILE A 224 -15.36 -21.90 6.31
N GLY A 225 -15.15 -22.68 7.39
CA GLY A 225 -15.59 -24.08 7.45
C GLY A 225 -17.12 -24.22 7.35
N ASP A 226 -17.59 -25.47 7.22
CA ASP A 226 -19.02 -25.77 7.22
C ASP A 226 -19.60 -25.55 8.63
N THR A 227 -20.05 -24.35 8.89
CA THR A 227 -20.70 -23.90 10.13
C THR A 227 -22.01 -23.19 9.80
N ASP A 228 -22.90 -23.01 10.79
CA ASP A 228 -24.13 -22.22 10.64
C ASP A 228 -23.83 -20.78 10.16
N GLU A 229 -22.63 -20.25 10.45
CA GLU A 229 -22.15 -18.98 9.93
C GLU A 229 -21.89 -19.02 8.42
N ALA A 230 -21.50 -20.17 7.89
CA ALA A 230 -21.25 -20.35 6.45
C ALA A 230 -22.54 -20.32 5.62
N GLU A 231 -23.66 -20.84 6.14
CA GLU A 231 -24.96 -20.81 5.45
C GLU A 231 -25.51 -19.37 5.34
N ASN A 232 -25.23 -18.53 6.33
CA ASN A 232 -25.69 -17.14 6.36
C ASN A 232 -24.74 -16.19 5.60
N TRP A 233 -23.46 -16.54 5.47
CA TRP A 233 -22.43 -15.70 4.86
C TRP A 233 -22.80 -15.23 3.44
N GLU A 234 -23.33 -16.11 2.59
CA GLU A 234 -23.72 -15.80 1.21
C GLU A 234 -24.85 -14.77 1.12
N ASN A 235 -25.73 -14.76 2.11
CA ASN A 235 -26.91 -13.88 2.14
C ASN A 235 -26.57 -12.49 2.67
N PHE A 236 -25.61 -12.36 3.57
CA PHE A 236 -25.28 -11.12 4.25
C PHE A 236 -24.06 -10.41 3.64
N THR A 237 -23.19 -11.10 2.92
CA THR A 237 -22.04 -10.48 2.29
C THR A 237 -22.42 -9.82 0.98
N LEU A 238 -22.28 -8.50 0.93
CA LEU A 238 -22.72 -7.66 -0.18
C LEU A 238 -21.54 -7.12 -1.00
N MET A 239 -20.47 -6.66 -0.32
CA MET A 239 -19.30 -6.09 -0.95
C MET A 239 -18.07 -6.22 -0.08
N TYR A 240 -16.97 -6.68 -0.67
CA TYR A 240 -15.63 -6.62 -0.08
C TYR A 240 -14.80 -5.52 -0.70
N LEU A 241 -14.14 -4.75 0.15
CA LEU A 241 -13.06 -3.87 -0.22
C LEU A 241 -11.73 -4.56 0.10
N ILE A 242 -10.92 -4.76 -0.91
CA ILE A 242 -9.66 -5.51 -0.79
C ILE A 242 -8.50 -4.66 -1.24
N ASN A 243 -7.50 -4.58 -0.34
CA ASN A 243 -6.21 -4.02 -0.65
C ASN A 243 -5.12 -5.01 -0.26
N ALA A 244 -4.18 -5.25 -1.15
CA ALA A 244 -3.01 -6.08 -0.88
C ALA A 244 -1.75 -5.36 -1.35
N LEU A 245 -0.75 -5.27 -0.48
CA LEU A 245 0.51 -4.60 -0.76
C LEU A 245 1.69 -5.47 -0.40
N TYR A 246 2.67 -5.43 -1.29
CA TYR A 246 3.97 -6.02 -1.10
C TYR A 246 5.05 -4.95 -1.34
N PHE A 247 6.00 -4.86 -0.43
CA PHE A 247 7.14 -3.96 -0.53
C PHE A 247 8.44 -4.72 -0.34
N LYS A 248 9.37 -4.48 -1.28
CA LYS A 248 10.72 -5.03 -1.24
C LYS A 248 11.71 -3.97 -1.70
N ALA A 249 12.73 -3.71 -0.89
CA ALA A 249 13.79 -2.77 -1.22
C ALA A 249 15.05 -3.06 -0.42
N ASN A 250 16.22 -2.86 -1.03
CA ASN A 250 17.49 -2.92 -0.32
C ASN A 250 17.76 -1.61 0.41
N TRP A 251 18.48 -1.67 1.53
CA TRP A 251 19.03 -0.48 2.14
C TRP A 251 19.96 0.24 1.17
N HIS A 252 20.01 1.53 1.24
CA HIS A 252 21.04 2.32 0.56
C HIS A 252 22.44 1.89 1.02
N LYS A 253 22.62 1.74 2.30
CA LYS A 253 23.77 1.13 2.94
C LYS A 253 23.30 -0.07 3.76
N GLN A 254 23.79 -1.25 3.43
CA GLN A 254 23.42 -2.48 4.10
C GLN A 254 24.07 -2.59 5.49
N PHE A 255 23.45 -3.33 6.39
CA PHE A 255 24.07 -3.71 7.65
C PHE A 255 25.05 -4.87 7.42
N GLU A 256 26.19 -4.82 8.08
CA GLU A 256 27.16 -5.90 8.01
C GLU A 256 26.68 -7.10 8.84
N LYS A 257 26.57 -8.28 8.22
CA LYS A 257 26.07 -9.49 8.89
C LYS A 257 26.87 -9.89 10.13
N PHE A 258 28.20 -9.65 10.14
CA PHE A 258 29.05 -9.96 11.29
C PHE A 258 28.84 -8.99 12.47
N GLU A 259 28.24 -7.82 12.26
CA GLU A 259 27.86 -6.88 13.30
C GLU A 259 26.50 -7.20 13.92
N THR A 260 25.73 -8.12 13.34
CA THR A 260 24.46 -8.61 13.92
C THR A 260 24.78 -9.54 15.11
N LYS A 261 24.38 -9.12 16.30
CA LYS A 261 24.64 -9.88 17.55
C LYS A 261 23.39 -9.98 18.40
N PRO A 262 23.22 -11.07 19.16
CA PRO A 262 22.15 -11.14 20.16
C PRO A 262 22.28 -10.01 21.17
N ARG A 263 21.18 -9.26 21.40
CA ARG A 263 21.09 -8.22 22.43
C ARG A 263 19.72 -8.27 23.11
N ASP A 264 19.63 -7.72 24.32
CA ASP A 264 18.39 -7.59 25.04
C ASP A 264 17.42 -6.65 24.31
N PHE A 265 16.17 -7.10 24.17
CA PHE A 265 15.02 -6.28 23.85
C PHE A 265 14.05 -6.35 25.02
N THR A 266 13.67 -5.22 25.57
CA THR A 266 12.81 -5.11 26.75
C THR A 266 11.33 -5.01 26.32
N LEU A 267 10.53 -6.01 26.66
CA LEU A 267 9.10 -6.05 26.39
C LEU A 267 8.32 -5.08 27.28
N VAL A 268 7.03 -4.91 27.01
CA VAL A 268 6.14 -3.99 27.76
C VAL A 268 6.05 -4.36 29.27
N ASP A 269 6.12 -5.64 29.61
CA ASP A 269 6.09 -6.15 30.98
C ASP A 269 7.45 -6.08 31.70
N GLY A 270 8.47 -5.54 31.04
CA GLY A 270 9.84 -5.47 31.56
C GLY A 270 10.68 -6.74 31.32
N THR A 271 10.10 -7.79 30.76
CA THR A 271 10.83 -9.01 30.40
C THR A 271 11.82 -8.71 29.28
N LYS A 272 13.03 -9.27 29.37
CA LYS A 272 14.08 -9.15 28.36
C LYS A 272 14.15 -10.40 27.51
N LYS A 273 14.18 -10.20 26.20
CA LYS A 273 14.42 -11.27 25.20
C LYS A 273 15.68 -10.99 24.41
N GLN A 274 16.47 -12.03 24.16
CA GLN A 274 17.58 -11.95 23.22
C GLN A 274 17.08 -11.98 21.78
N VAL A 275 17.40 -10.92 21.03
CA VAL A 275 17.01 -10.78 19.63
C VAL A 275 18.24 -10.48 18.76
N PRO A 276 18.29 -10.93 17.50
CA PRO A 276 19.35 -10.55 16.57
C PRO A 276 19.27 -9.05 16.28
N MET A 277 20.22 -8.29 16.82
CA MET A 277 20.31 -6.84 16.69
C MET A 277 21.39 -6.50 15.66
N MET A 278 20.98 -5.95 14.52
CA MET A 278 21.87 -5.42 13.49
C MET A 278 22.47 -4.10 13.96
N ARG A 279 23.70 -3.79 13.56
CA ARG A 279 24.34 -2.50 13.85
C ARG A 279 24.95 -1.89 12.60
N GLN A 280 24.79 -0.57 12.47
CA GLN A 280 25.41 0.21 11.39
C GLN A 280 25.87 1.57 11.94
N PHE A 281 26.93 2.11 11.33
CA PHE A 281 27.47 3.43 11.64
C PHE A 281 27.53 4.25 10.34
N ASP A 282 26.88 5.45 10.33
CA ASP A 282 26.79 6.30 9.16
C ASP A 282 26.38 7.74 9.51
N GLU A 283 26.10 8.54 8.50
CA GLU A 283 25.35 9.80 8.59
C GLU A 283 23.86 9.55 8.35
N TYR A 284 23.02 10.10 9.22
CA TYR A 284 21.57 9.92 9.21
C TYR A 284 20.84 11.24 9.35
N TYR A 285 19.68 11.37 8.72
CA TYR A 285 18.70 12.33 9.18
C TYR A 285 18.07 11.81 10.47
N TYR A 286 18.16 12.64 11.52
CA TYR A 286 17.79 12.26 12.88
C TYR A 286 16.98 13.38 13.56
N LEU A 287 15.94 13.00 14.28
CA LEU A 287 15.16 13.86 15.14
C LEU A 287 15.52 13.56 16.60
N MET A 288 16.09 14.56 17.28
CA MET A 288 16.43 14.41 18.70
C MET A 288 15.19 14.51 19.59
N PRO A 289 15.19 13.87 20.77
CA PRO A 289 14.20 14.13 21.80
C PRO A 289 14.34 15.57 22.33
N ASN A 290 13.24 16.14 22.81
CA ASN A 290 13.17 17.52 23.28
C ASN A 290 13.56 18.59 22.23
N HIS A 291 13.29 18.33 20.96
CA HIS A 291 13.51 19.32 19.93
C HIS A 291 12.81 20.64 20.27
N SER A 292 13.49 21.77 20.10
CA SER A 292 13.06 23.09 20.60
C SER A 292 11.64 23.49 20.19
N GLN A 293 11.23 23.14 18.97
CA GLN A 293 9.90 23.44 18.44
C GLN A 293 8.86 22.37 18.77
N LEU A 294 9.23 21.06 18.64
CA LEU A 294 8.29 19.96 18.84
C LEU A 294 8.10 19.60 20.32
N LYS A 295 9.13 19.81 21.14
CA LYS A 295 9.19 19.39 22.57
C LYS A 295 8.84 17.90 22.74
N ASN A 296 9.21 17.09 21.76
CA ASN A 296 8.92 15.66 21.67
C ASN A 296 9.70 14.84 22.70
N GLN A 297 9.05 13.81 23.24
CA GLN A 297 9.65 12.85 24.17
C GLN A 297 10.00 11.53 23.44
N PHE A 298 10.51 11.64 22.22
CA PHE A 298 10.95 10.52 21.38
C PHE A 298 12.09 10.98 20.48
N GLN A 299 12.84 10.02 19.98
CA GLN A 299 13.82 10.20 18.91
C GLN A 299 13.35 9.49 17.66
N ALA A 300 13.80 9.95 16.49
CA ALA A 300 13.51 9.26 15.24
C ALA A 300 14.71 9.31 14.28
N ILE A 301 14.83 8.33 13.40
CA ILE A 301 15.92 8.21 12.43
C ILE A 301 15.39 7.77 11.08
N GLU A 302 16.00 8.25 10.00
CA GLU A 302 15.73 7.85 8.63
C GLU A 302 16.73 6.79 8.16
N LEU A 303 16.24 5.67 7.63
CA LEU A 303 17.00 4.67 6.90
C LEU A 303 16.52 4.61 5.45
N VAL A 304 17.38 5.01 4.54
CA VAL A 304 17.03 5.15 3.12
C VAL A 304 17.09 3.82 2.40
N TYR A 305 16.10 3.56 1.54
CA TYR A 305 16.09 2.47 0.59
C TYR A 305 16.64 2.89 -0.78
N GLY A 306 17.37 1.95 -1.41
CA GLY A 306 17.87 2.09 -2.77
C GLY A 306 18.82 3.26 -2.98
N ASN A 307 19.09 3.57 -4.24
CA ASN A 307 20.16 4.50 -4.61
C ASN A 307 19.70 5.96 -4.74
N ARG A 308 18.38 6.21 -4.69
CA ARG A 308 17.82 7.54 -5.01
C ARG A 308 17.26 8.31 -3.81
N GLY A 309 17.22 7.71 -2.63
CA GLY A 309 16.70 8.37 -1.42
C GLY A 309 15.21 8.71 -1.45
N LYS A 310 14.44 8.09 -2.39
CA LYS A 310 13.03 8.42 -2.60
C LYS A 310 12.11 7.79 -1.59
N ILE A 311 12.42 6.58 -1.16
CA ILE A 311 11.65 5.86 -0.14
C ILE A 311 12.59 5.58 1.04
N ALA A 312 12.09 5.78 2.25
CA ALA A 312 12.84 5.54 3.47
C ALA A 312 11.97 4.91 4.55
N LEU A 313 12.62 4.12 5.41
CA LEU A 313 12.09 3.68 6.69
C LEU A 313 12.41 4.75 7.74
N TYR A 314 11.41 5.16 8.47
CA TYR A 314 11.55 6.02 9.64
C TYR A 314 11.22 5.23 10.89
N LEU A 315 12.11 5.25 11.86
CA LEU A 315 12.00 4.56 13.13
C LEU A 315 11.82 5.58 14.24
N PHE A 316 10.79 5.40 15.07
CA PHE A 316 10.44 6.30 16.15
C PHE A 316 10.54 5.53 17.47
N LEU A 317 11.41 5.99 18.36
CA LEU A 317 11.68 5.35 19.64
C LEU A 317 11.34 6.31 20.80
N PRO A 318 10.39 5.95 21.69
CA PRO A 318 10.10 6.76 22.86
C PRO A 318 11.33 6.91 23.76
N SER A 319 11.44 8.01 24.50
CA SER A 319 12.47 8.19 25.54
C SER A 319 12.36 7.09 26.61
N TYR A 320 13.44 6.81 27.34
CA TYR A 320 13.48 5.71 28.31
C TYR A 320 12.43 5.77 29.42
N ASP A 321 11.97 6.95 29.76
CA ASP A 321 10.92 7.20 30.75
C ASP A 321 9.51 7.19 30.16
N ARG A 322 9.36 6.82 28.87
CA ARG A 322 8.10 6.85 28.14
C ARG A 322 7.78 5.51 27.49
N THR A 323 6.50 5.23 27.41
CA THR A 323 6.00 4.08 26.66
C THR A 323 5.67 4.46 25.21
N LEU A 324 5.59 3.47 24.33
CA LEU A 324 5.13 3.67 22.94
C LEU A 324 3.72 4.29 22.90
N VAL A 325 2.81 3.89 23.80
CA VAL A 325 1.46 4.46 23.91
C VAL A 325 1.49 5.95 24.26
N GLN A 326 2.41 6.37 25.13
CA GLN A 326 2.55 7.80 25.47
C GLN A 326 3.09 8.59 24.28
N MET A 327 4.04 8.05 23.52
CA MET A 327 4.54 8.64 22.27
C MET A 327 3.43 8.76 21.23
N GLN A 328 2.58 7.73 21.06
CA GLN A 328 1.44 7.77 20.15
C GLN A 328 0.47 8.91 20.48
N LYS A 329 0.14 9.11 21.77
CA LYS A 329 -0.67 10.25 22.23
C LYS A 329 -0.01 11.60 21.98
N GLU A 330 1.30 11.64 21.98
CA GLU A 330 2.04 12.85 21.65
C GLU A 330 1.95 13.16 20.15
N LEU A 331 2.06 12.14 19.30
CA LEU A 331 1.91 12.27 17.84
C LEU A 331 0.54 12.81 17.41
N GLU A 332 -0.54 12.61 18.18
CA GLU A 332 -1.85 13.21 17.90
C GLU A 332 -1.83 14.74 17.79
N ARG A 333 -0.88 15.39 18.45
CA ARG A 333 -0.76 16.86 18.49
C ARG A 333 0.17 17.42 17.43
N LEU A 334 0.87 16.57 16.73
CA LEU A 334 1.88 16.92 15.75
C LEU A 334 1.37 16.61 14.34
N THR A 335 1.84 17.38 13.37
CA THR A 335 1.66 17.00 11.97
C THR A 335 2.92 16.29 11.47
N PHE A 336 2.76 15.38 10.51
CA PHE A 336 3.94 14.77 9.88
C PHE A 336 4.85 15.81 9.24
N LYS A 337 4.28 16.91 8.72
CA LYS A 337 5.07 18.02 8.18
C LYS A 337 6.01 18.60 9.24
N ASP A 338 5.50 18.89 10.44
CA ASP A 338 6.33 19.45 11.53
C ASP A 338 7.40 18.44 11.95
N VAL A 339 7.01 17.18 12.12
CA VAL A 339 7.94 16.10 12.52
C VAL A 339 9.07 15.95 11.51
N PHE A 340 8.76 15.80 10.21
CA PHE A 340 9.79 15.58 9.19
C PHE A 340 10.62 16.81 8.87
N SER A 341 10.11 18.04 9.10
CA SER A 341 10.90 19.26 8.94
C SER A 341 11.93 19.48 10.06
N ALA A 342 11.83 18.75 11.15
CA ALA A 342 12.71 18.85 12.32
C ALA A 342 13.86 17.83 12.33
N PHE A 343 13.98 17.02 11.28
CA PHE A 343 15.14 16.11 11.12
C PHE A 343 16.38 16.89 10.70
N GLU A 344 17.48 16.65 11.40
CA GLU A 344 18.78 17.25 11.14
C GLU A 344 19.80 16.16 10.81
N LEU A 345 20.84 16.50 10.05
CA LEU A 345 21.92 15.58 9.74
C LEU A 345 22.76 15.33 11.01
N ALA A 346 22.95 14.07 11.34
CA ALA A 346 23.73 13.59 12.46
C ALA A 346 24.62 12.42 12.04
N HIS A 347 25.63 12.11 12.83
CA HIS A 347 26.60 11.06 12.56
C HIS A 347 26.64 10.10 13.75
N GLY A 348 26.66 8.79 13.52
CA GLY A 348 26.70 7.86 14.63
C GLY A 348 26.19 6.46 14.31
N SER A 349 25.70 5.76 15.33
CA SER A 349 25.28 4.37 15.18
C SER A 349 23.80 4.16 15.45
N ILE A 350 23.23 3.22 14.68
CA ILE A 350 21.91 2.62 14.93
C ILE A 350 22.06 1.15 15.25
N SER A 351 21.28 0.67 16.22
CA SER A 351 21.07 -0.76 16.48
C SER A 351 19.59 -1.09 16.29
N LEU A 352 19.27 -1.96 15.33
CA LEU A 352 17.92 -2.30 14.88
C LEU A 352 17.70 -3.82 14.97
N PRO A 353 16.68 -4.33 15.68
CA PRO A 353 16.38 -5.76 15.68
C PRO A 353 15.90 -6.20 14.30
N LYS A 354 16.25 -7.43 13.93
CA LYS A 354 15.59 -8.11 12.79
C LYS A 354 14.18 -8.48 13.21
N PHE A 355 13.24 -8.27 12.30
CA PHE A 355 11.86 -8.72 12.54
C PHE A 355 11.11 -8.98 11.23
N LYS A 356 10.06 -9.78 11.34
CA LYS A 356 9.18 -10.13 10.25
C LYS A 356 7.73 -10.05 10.72
N GLN A 357 6.89 -9.43 9.92
CA GLN A 357 5.46 -9.29 10.22
C GLN A 357 4.62 -9.58 8.98
N SER A 358 3.57 -10.37 9.17
CA SER A 358 2.57 -10.67 8.15
C SER A 358 1.18 -10.53 8.78
N HIS A 359 0.44 -9.50 8.42
CA HIS A 359 -0.84 -9.21 9.04
C HIS A 359 -1.98 -9.30 8.04
N PHE A 360 -3.04 -10.02 8.45
CA PHE A 360 -4.37 -9.87 7.89
C PHE A 360 -5.17 -8.96 8.82
N LEU A 361 -5.69 -7.87 8.28
CA LEU A 361 -6.47 -6.89 9.03
C LEU A 361 -7.89 -6.81 8.43
N ASP A 362 -8.89 -7.08 9.27
CA ASP A 362 -10.24 -6.56 9.06
C ASP A 362 -10.32 -5.18 9.70
N LEU A 363 -10.52 -4.18 8.87
CA LEU A 363 -10.55 -2.78 9.27
C LEU A 363 -11.96 -2.23 9.50
N SER A 364 -12.99 -3.06 9.30
CA SER A 364 -14.40 -2.65 9.33
C SER A 364 -14.75 -1.96 10.65
N LYS A 365 -14.41 -2.60 11.77
CA LYS A 365 -14.65 -2.06 13.12
C LYS A 365 -13.91 -0.75 13.38
N VAL A 366 -12.65 -0.66 12.97
CA VAL A 366 -11.85 0.57 13.13
C VAL A 366 -12.44 1.71 12.32
N LEU A 367 -12.84 1.47 11.06
CA LEU A 367 -13.46 2.48 10.20
C LEU A 367 -14.82 2.95 10.73
N ILE A 368 -15.64 2.04 11.25
CA ILE A 368 -16.91 2.38 11.93
C ILE A 368 -16.64 3.27 13.15
N ASN A 369 -15.66 2.93 13.98
CA ASN A 369 -15.28 3.70 15.16
C ASN A 369 -14.73 5.09 14.80
N LEU A 370 -14.03 5.21 13.68
CA LEU A 370 -13.58 6.50 13.13
C LEU A 370 -14.72 7.37 12.60
N GLY A 371 -15.93 6.83 12.44
CA GLY A 371 -17.15 7.57 12.06
C GLY A 371 -17.77 7.15 10.73
N MET A 372 -17.26 6.13 10.04
CA MET A 372 -17.79 5.62 8.77
C MET A 372 -18.91 4.60 9.03
N LYS A 373 -20.01 5.02 9.66
CA LYS A 373 -21.07 4.11 10.12
C LYS A 373 -22.02 3.69 9.00
N HIS A 374 -22.53 4.67 8.26
CA HIS A 374 -23.55 4.43 7.21
C HIS A 374 -23.03 3.48 6.13
N ALA A 375 -21.75 3.54 5.78
CA ALA A 375 -21.19 2.72 4.73
C ALA A 375 -21.24 1.20 5.03
N PHE A 376 -21.21 0.82 6.32
CA PHE A 376 -21.24 -0.57 6.79
C PHE A 376 -22.59 -1.05 7.27
N GLU A 377 -23.61 -0.16 7.33
CA GLU A 377 -24.95 -0.50 7.81
C GLU A 377 -25.92 -0.61 6.62
N PRO A 378 -26.37 -1.83 6.24
CA PRO A 378 -27.22 -2.03 5.07
C PRO A 378 -28.52 -1.18 5.10
N ALA A 379 -29.07 -0.91 6.30
CA ALA A 379 -30.26 -0.10 6.44
C ALA A 379 -30.04 1.39 6.09
N LEU A 380 -28.81 1.90 6.19
CA LEU A 380 -28.45 3.31 6.09
C LEU A 380 -27.57 3.62 4.87
N ALA A 381 -26.84 2.62 4.35
CA ALA A 381 -25.90 2.79 3.26
C ALA A 381 -26.57 3.29 1.97
N ASP A 382 -25.90 4.23 1.32
CA ASP A 382 -26.32 4.78 0.03
C ASP A 382 -25.15 4.74 -0.97
N PHE A 383 -25.09 3.65 -1.74
CA PHE A 383 -24.12 3.42 -2.81
C PHE A 383 -24.80 3.39 -4.21
N TYR A 384 -25.90 4.08 -4.38
CA TYR A 384 -26.60 4.12 -5.67
C TYR A 384 -25.85 4.84 -6.81
N ALA A 385 -24.68 5.44 -6.56
CA ALA A 385 -23.77 5.87 -7.61
C ALA A 385 -22.75 4.79 -8.00
N MET A 386 -22.73 3.65 -7.28
CA MET A 386 -21.92 2.49 -7.58
C MET A 386 -22.72 1.40 -8.30
N ALA A 387 -23.88 1.04 -7.77
CA ALA A 387 -24.63 -0.11 -8.20
C ALA A 387 -26.15 0.08 -8.03
N ASN A 388 -26.92 -0.64 -8.85
CA ASN A 388 -28.37 -0.75 -8.73
C ASN A 388 -28.73 -2.16 -8.20
N PRO A 389 -29.64 -2.29 -7.21
CA PRO A 389 -30.12 -3.59 -6.78
C PRO A 389 -30.94 -4.23 -7.91
N ARG A 390 -30.73 -5.53 -8.15
CA ARG A 390 -31.51 -6.31 -9.14
C ARG A 390 -32.91 -6.65 -8.62
N PHE A 391 -33.07 -6.65 -7.29
CA PHE A 391 -34.34 -6.95 -6.62
C PHE A 391 -34.81 -5.74 -5.81
N THR A 392 -36.11 -5.50 -5.82
CA THR A 392 -36.72 -4.36 -5.11
C THR A 392 -36.49 -4.50 -3.59
N GLY A 393 -36.03 -3.45 -2.96
CA GLY A 393 -35.88 -3.37 -1.50
C GLY A 393 -34.51 -3.81 -0.96
N GLU A 394 -33.63 -4.37 -1.81
CA GLU A 394 -32.27 -4.70 -1.38
C GLU A 394 -31.42 -3.42 -1.24
N LYS A 395 -30.64 -3.37 -0.18
CA LYS A 395 -29.68 -2.28 0.09
C LYS A 395 -28.27 -2.80 -0.01
N PHE A 396 -27.36 -1.94 -0.42
CA PHE A 396 -25.99 -2.27 -0.73
C PHE A 396 -25.05 -1.54 0.22
N ALA A 397 -24.26 -2.29 0.98
CA ALA A 397 -23.29 -1.79 1.97
C ALA A 397 -21.94 -2.49 1.82
N ILE A 398 -20.92 -1.92 2.42
CA ILE A 398 -19.63 -2.58 2.62
C ILE A 398 -19.84 -3.63 3.72
N SER A 399 -19.56 -4.91 3.41
CA SER A 399 -19.54 -5.95 4.44
C SER A 399 -18.25 -5.88 5.23
N ASP A 400 -17.13 -5.91 4.51
CA ASP A 400 -15.82 -5.92 5.13
C ASP A 400 -14.78 -5.16 4.29
N ALA A 401 -13.78 -4.61 4.99
CA ALA A 401 -12.61 -3.97 4.41
C ALA A 401 -11.35 -4.68 4.86
N PHE A 402 -10.76 -5.46 3.95
CA PHE A 402 -9.61 -6.31 4.25
C PHE A 402 -8.31 -5.75 3.71
N GLN A 403 -7.25 -5.91 4.51
CA GLN A 403 -5.89 -5.69 4.06
C GLN A 403 -4.97 -6.84 4.47
N LYS A 404 -4.12 -7.26 3.55
CA LYS A 404 -2.98 -8.14 3.81
C LYS A 404 -1.70 -7.39 3.54
N THR A 405 -0.80 -7.40 4.52
CA THR A 405 0.51 -6.76 4.45
C THR A 405 1.59 -7.74 4.90
N PHE A 406 2.78 -7.55 4.35
CA PHE A 406 3.96 -8.31 4.71
C PHE A 406 5.18 -7.39 4.73
N ILE A 407 6.03 -7.54 5.76
CA ILE A 407 7.34 -6.88 5.86
C ILE A 407 8.34 -7.81 6.53
N GLU A 408 9.57 -7.80 6.03
CA GLU A 408 10.73 -8.42 6.66
C GLU A 408 11.89 -7.43 6.66
N ILE A 409 12.43 -7.14 7.82
CA ILE A 409 13.58 -6.24 8.03
C ILE A 409 14.79 -7.08 8.40
N ASN A 410 15.81 -7.02 7.56
CA ASN A 410 17.07 -7.73 7.74
C ASN A 410 18.26 -6.86 7.29
N GLU A 411 19.48 -7.42 7.27
CA GLU A 411 20.73 -6.71 6.99
C GLU A 411 20.78 -6.12 5.58
N GLU A 412 20.11 -6.75 4.63
CA GLU A 412 20.15 -6.39 3.23
C GLU A 412 19.09 -5.34 2.87
N GLY A 413 17.99 -5.29 3.66
CA GLY A 413 16.86 -4.41 3.40
C GLY A 413 15.54 -4.99 3.86
N THR A 414 14.51 -4.66 3.11
CA THR A 414 13.22 -5.32 3.18
C THR A 414 13.15 -6.31 2.02
N GLU A 415 13.33 -7.60 2.28
CA GLU A 415 13.56 -8.71 1.34
C GLU A 415 14.68 -8.46 0.28
N ALA A 416 15.77 -9.19 0.33
CA ALA A 416 17.08 -8.81 -0.20
C ALA A 416 17.45 -9.27 -1.62
N SER A 417 18.22 -8.42 -2.31
CA SER A 417 19.24 -8.78 -3.33
C SER A 417 20.24 -7.63 -3.51
N ALA A 418 21.53 -7.93 -3.59
CA ALA A 418 22.63 -6.99 -3.39
C ALA A 418 22.94 -6.05 -4.57
N ALA A 419 23.15 -4.75 -4.29
CA ALA A 419 24.01 -3.82 -5.04
C ALA A 419 24.28 -2.55 -4.24
N SER A 420 25.54 -2.18 -4.05
CA SER A 420 25.97 -0.96 -3.33
C SER A 420 26.30 0.17 -4.29
N VAL A 421 25.81 1.39 -4.04
CA VAL A 421 26.22 2.63 -4.75
C VAL A 421 26.35 3.78 -3.75
N LEU A 422 27.41 4.59 -3.91
CA LEU A 422 27.77 5.70 -3.04
C LEU A 422 26.84 6.91 -3.17
N ARG A 423 26.38 7.48 -2.05
CA ARG A 423 25.74 8.80 -2.01
C ARG A 423 26.75 9.92 -2.33
N PRO A 424 26.35 11.00 -3.03
CA PRO A 424 27.15 12.22 -3.00
C PRO A 424 27.11 12.76 -1.57
N THR A 425 28.26 12.88 -0.95
CA THR A 425 28.45 13.56 0.34
C THR A 425 27.98 15.01 0.24
N ALA A 426 27.15 15.44 1.19
CA ALA A 426 26.86 16.85 1.38
C ALA A 426 28.18 17.62 1.55
N LEU A 427 28.25 18.87 1.04
CA LEU A 427 29.38 19.74 1.28
C LEU A 427 29.61 19.84 2.81
N PRO A 428 30.85 19.76 3.29
CA PRO A 428 31.13 19.79 4.71
C PRO A 428 30.58 21.08 5.32
N SER A 429 29.68 20.95 6.28
CA SER A 429 29.28 22.06 7.14
C SER A 429 30.49 22.46 7.99
N SER A 430 30.65 23.73 8.27
CA SER A 430 31.72 24.27 9.11
C SER A 430 31.61 23.84 10.60
N GLU A 431 30.49 23.27 10.99
CA GLU A 431 30.25 22.75 12.35
C GLU A 431 30.28 21.22 12.35
N PRO A 432 30.89 20.58 13.38
CA PRO A 432 30.89 19.13 13.50
C PRO A 432 29.47 18.61 13.66
N LEU A 433 29.15 17.54 12.92
CA LEU A 433 27.87 16.85 13.05
C LEU A 433 27.71 16.33 14.47
N ARG A 434 26.46 16.35 14.96
CA ARG A 434 26.11 15.75 16.25
C ARG A 434 26.37 14.25 16.20
N GLU A 435 27.03 13.72 17.23
CA GLU A 435 27.18 12.28 17.42
C GLU A 435 25.92 11.69 18.06
N ILE A 436 25.43 10.59 17.52
CA ILE A 436 24.22 9.88 17.99
C ILE A 436 24.47 8.39 18.18
N GLU A 437 23.77 7.80 19.14
CA GLU A 437 23.57 6.37 19.28
C GLU A 437 22.08 6.10 19.51
N MET A 438 21.45 5.36 18.59
CA MET A 438 20.07 4.95 18.71
C MET A 438 19.96 3.43 18.77
N ILE A 439 19.49 2.90 19.90
CA ILE A 439 19.33 1.46 20.15
C ILE A 439 17.84 1.17 20.29
N LEU A 440 17.28 0.42 19.31
CA LEU A 440 15.88 0.01 19.34
C LEU A 440 15.71 -1.26 20.20
N ASP A 441 15.89 -1.11 21.50
CA ASP A 441 15.90 -2.17 22.52
C ASP A 441 14.60 -2.30 23.32
N ARG A 442 13.55 -1.61 22.88
CA ARG A 442 12.21 -1.54 23.48
C ARG A 442 11.16 -1.24 22.43
N PRO A 443 9.85 -1.33 22.73
CA PRO A 443 8.78 -1.09 21.77
C PRO A 443 8.94 0.22 21.01
N PHE A 444 8.81 0.14 19.68
CA PHE A 444 8.99 1.27 18.77
C PHE A 444 7.93 1.27 17.66
N MET A 445 7.74 2.43 17.05
CA MET A 445 6.95 2.64 15.85
C MET A 445 7.87 2.74 14.64
N TYR A 446 7.37 2.31 13.50
CA TYR A 446 8.05 2.53 12.22
C TYR A 446 7.06 2.90 11.13
N LEU A 447 7.56 3.60 10.12
CA LEU A 447 6.80 3.88 8.90
C LEU A 447 7.71 3.89 7.67
N ILE A 448 7.15 3.53 6.52
CA ILE A 448 7.80 3.65 5.21
C ILE A 448 7.12 4.80 4.46
N ARG A 449 7.93 5.76 3.99
CA ARG A 449 7.47 7.01 3.38
C ARG A 449 8.10 7.21 2.01
N ASP A 450 7.29 7.69 1.05
CA ASP A 450 7.81 8.29 -0.18
C ASP A 450 8.20 9.75 0.10
N ASN A 451 9.48 10.06 0.03
CA ASN A 451 10.03 11.36 0.40
C ASN A 451 9.66 12.47 -0.59
N ASP A 452 9.42 12.11 -1.86
CA ASP A 452 9.04 13.08 -2.89
C ASP A 452 7.62 13.65 -2.66
N THR A 453 6.67 12.80 -2.23
CA THR A 453 5.25 13.17 -2.05
C THR A 453 4.83 13.29 -0.59
N GLY A 454 5.66 12.83 0.34
CA GLY A 454 5.34 12.75 1.75
C GLY A 454 4.35 11.62 2.10
N GLN A 455 4.00 10.75 1.16
CA GLN A 455 3.00 9.71 1.39
C GLN A 455 3.51 8.60 2.29
N ILE A 456 2.71 8.26 3.28
CA ILE A 456 2.97 7.13 4.18
C ILE A 456 2.46 5.87 3.50
N LEU A 457 3.40 5.06 3.01
CA LEU A 457 3.09 3.81 2.34
C LEU A 457 2.67 2.74 3.35
N PHE A 458 3.40 2.68 4.46
CA PHE A 458 3.16 1.72 5.53
C PHE A 458 3.44 2.33 6.90
N MET A 459 2.78 1.80 7.93
CA MET A 459 3.03 2.11 9.35
C MET A 459 2.85 0.86 10.21
N GLY A 460 3.58 0.77 11.31
CA GLY A 460 3.44 -0.34 12.23
C GLY A 460 4.16 -0.14 13.55
N ASN A 461 3.96 -1.12 14.43
CA ASN A 461 4.60 -1.21 15.74
C ASN A 461 5.38 -2.53 15.86
N VAL A 462 6.48 -2.47 16.59
CA VAL A 462 7.19 -3.64 17.09
C VAL A 462 7.15 -3.59 18.62
N TYR A 463 6.37 -4.46 19.20
CA TYR A 463 6.33 -4.70 20.65
C TYR A 463 7.17 -5.88 21.06
N ASP A 464 7.32 -6.85 20.17
CA ASP A 464 8.16 -8.03 20.30
C ASP A 464 8.70 -8.43 18.93
N PRO A 465 9.97 -8.20 18.62
CA PRO A 465 10.54 -8.53 17.32
C PRO A 465 10.76 -10.04 17.11
N SER A 466 10.64 -10.86 18.16
CA SER A 466 10.80 -12.32 18.06
C SER A 466 9.54 -13.06 17.59
N ILE A 467 8.40 -12.35 17.51
CA ILE A 467 7.14 -12.92 17.06
C ILE A 467 7.03 -12.72 15.55
N GLU A 468 7.07 -13.82 14.81
CA GLU A 468 6.59 -13.84 13.43
C GLU A 468 5.05 -13.86 13.48
N SER A 469 4.41 -12.75 13.17
CA SER A 469 2.95 -12.60 13.19
C SER A 469 2.36 -12.70 11.80
#